data_53f5631be7796d9d09cd0274924aef81
#
_entry.id   53f5631be7796d9d09cd0274924aef81
#
_cell.length_a   1.000
_cell.length_b   1.000
_cell.length_c   1.000
_cell.angle_alpha   90.00
_cell.angle_beta   90.00
_cell.angle_gamma   90.00
#
_symmetry.space_group_name_H-M   'P 1'
#
loop_
_entity.id
_entity.type
_entity.pdbx_description
1 polymer ?
#
loop_
_entity_poly.entity_id
_entity_poly.type
_entity_poly.pdbx_seq_one_letter_code
_entity_poly.pdbx_strand_id
1 'polypeptide(L)'
;GILTSMDSLCGEPVCLWLPKRYIKPGTSEYVQGVEVPPDYHGPVPEGFDVIRLPAAEYLMFQGEPFQEENYAEAIEDVWQAIEKYDPGVIGYQWDDKNPRIQLEPKGYRGYIELRAVRKLASEA
;
A
#
# COMPACT_ATOMS: atom_id res chain seq x y z
N GLY A 1 -2.71 4.83 18.93
CA GLY A 1 -2.95 3.40 18.99
C GLY A 1 -1.67 2.59 18.98
N ILE A 2 -1.81 1.29 19.07
CA ILE A 2 -0.65 0.36 19.11
C ILE A 2 0.22 0.53 17.87
N LEU A 3 -0.37 0.59 16.68
CA LEU A 3 0.41 0.69 15.44
C LEU A 3 1.21 1.98 15.36
N THR A 4 0.67 3.08 15.82
CA THR A 4 1.40 4.37 15.80
C THR A 4 2.54 4.41 16.79
N SER A 5 2.52 3.56 17.81
CA SER A 5 3.60 3.47 18.80
C SER A 5 4.75 2.57 18.38
N MET A 6 4.59 1.81 17.29
CA MET A 6 5.62 0.89 16.80
C MET A 6 6.52 1.58 15.78
N ASP A 7 7.82 1.29 15.88
CA ASP A 7 8.77 1.70 14.84
C ASP A 7 8.47 0.94 13.55
N SER A 8 8.51 1.64 12.44
CA SER A 8 8.23 1.04 11.14
C SER A 8 9.13 1.61 10.06
N LEU A 9 9.27 0.88 8.95
CA LEU A 9 10.08 1.32 7.81
C LEU A 9 9.52 2.58 7.16
N CYS A 10 8.20 2.74 7.15
CA CYS A 10 7.53 3.91 6.57
C CYS A 10 7.41 5.07 7.54
N GLY A 11 7.62 4.85 8.83
CA GLY A 11 7.40 5.86 9.86
C GLY A 11 5.94 6.08 10.23
N GLU A 12 5.01 5.34 9.64
CA GLU A 12 3.58 5.43 9.94
C GLU A 12 2.86 4.12 9.60
N PRO A 13 1.67 3.87 10.16
CA PRO A 13 0.86 2.74 9.76
C PRO A 13 0.44 2.83 8.29
N VAL A 14 0.25 1.66 7.68
CA VAL A 14 -0.19 1.54 6.29
C VAL A 14 -1.49 0.73 6.26
N CYS A 15 -2.27 0.95 5.21
CA CYS A 15 -3.45 0.16 4.91
C CYS A 15 -3.18 -0.64 3.65
N LEU A 16 -3.59 -1.91 3.65
CA LEU A 16 -3.34 -2.81 2.53
C LEU A 16 -4.62 -3.50 2.10
N TRP A 17 -4.76 -3.70 0.78
CA TRP A 17 -5.71 -4.65 0.22
C TRP A 17 -4.90 -5.89 -0.17
N LEU A 18 -5.11 -6.98 0.58
CA LEU A 18 -4.33 -8.20 0.42
C LEU A 18 -4.79 -9.00 -0.80
N PRO A 19 -3.84 -9.57 -1.57
CA PRO A 19 -4.18 -10.61 -2.52
C PRO A 19 -4.81 -11.81 -1.80
N LYS A 20 -5.68 -12.53 -2.50
CA LYS A 20 -6.51 -13.58 -1.93
C LYS A 20 -5.71 -14.62 -1.13
N ARG A 21 -4.51 -14.96 -1.58
CA ARG A 21 -3.66 -15.97 -0.93
C ARG A 21 -3.20 -15.59 0.48
N TYR A 22 -3.28 -14.30 0.84
CA TYR A 22 -2.88 -13.81 2.17
C TYR A 22 -4.06 -13.61 3.11
N ILE A 23 -5.29 -13.81 2.62
CA ILE A 23 -6.49 -13.57 3.42
C ILE A 23 -6.80 -14.83 4.21
N LYS A 24 -6.79 -14.71 5.54
CA LYS A 24 -7.17 -15.82 6.42
C LYS A 24 -8.70 -15.96 6.43
N PRO A 25 -9.23 -17.20 6.53
CA PRO A 25 -10.67 -17.40 6.64
C PRO A 25 -11.29 -16.57 7.77
N GLY A 26 -12.40 -15.91 7.47
CA GLY A 26 -13.11 -15.08 8.44
C GLY A 26 -12.52 -13.69 8.64
N THR A 27 -11.51 -13.29 7.86
CA THR A 27 -10.89 -11.97 7.96
C THR A 27 -11.13 -11.15 6.70
N SER A 28 -10.90 -9.83 6.80
CA SER A 28 -11.06 -8.90 5.70
C SER A 28 -9.83 -8.90 4.79
N GLU A 29 -10.04 -8.63 3.50
CA GLU A 29 -8.91 -8.33 2.61
C GLU A 29 -8.25 -7.00 2.93
N TYR A 30 -8.99 -6.06 3.55
CA TYR A 30 -8.48 -4.75 3.94
C TYR A 30 -7.93 -4.84 5.37
N VAL A 31 -6.65 -4.52 5.52
CA VAL A 31 -5.97 -4.60 6.81
C VAL A 31 -5.17 -3.33 7.06
N GLN A 32 -4.92 -3.08 8.33
CA GLN A 32 -4.00 -2.03 8.77
C GLN A 32 -2.80 -2.66 9.45
N GLY A 33 -1.63 -2.10 9.22
CA GLY A 33 -0.41 -2.63 9.80
C GLY A 33 0.74 -1.64 9.76
N VAL A 34 1.89 -2.12 10.18
CA VAL A 34 3.15 -1.41 10.04
C VAL A 34 4.14 -2.31 9.33
N GLU A 35 5.01 -1.69 8.54
CA GLU A 35 6.09 -2.43 7.90
C GLU A 35 7.26 -2.54 8.86
N VAL A 36 7.76 -3.76 9.01
CA VAL A 36 8.93 -4.05 9.83
C VAL A 36 9.97 -4.75 8.96
N PRO A 37 11.26 -4.71 9.36
CA PRO A 37 12.30 -5.42 8.60
C PRO A 37 12.02 -6.92 8.48
N PRO A 38 12.48 -7.58 7.41
CA PRO A 38 12.24 -9.02 7.22
C PRO A 38 12.78 -9.89 8.35
N ASP A 39 13.79 -9.43 9.08
CA ASP A 39 14.39 -10.13 10.21
C ASP A 39 13.84 -9.66 11.56
N TYR A 40 12.70 -9.01 11.58
CA TYR A 40 12.08 -8.50 12.79
C TYR A 40 11.84 -9.63 13.81
N HIS A 41 12.33 -9.42 15.03
CA HIS A 41 12.19 -10.35 16.16
C HIS A 41 11.50 -9.70 17.37
N GLY A 42 11.00 -8.49 17.22
CA GLY A 42 10.34 -7.79 18.31
C GLY A 42 8.99 -8.39 18.67
N PRO A 43 8.34 -7.85 19.69
CA PRO A 43 7.05 -8.36 20.15
C PRO A 43 5.96 -8.16 19.11
N VAL A 44 5.05 -9.13 19.04
CA VAL A 44 3.83 -9.04 18.23
C VAL A 44 2.67 -8.88 19.21
N PRO A 45 1.98 -7.74 19.23
CA PRO A 45 0.86 -7.53 20.14
C PRO A 45 -0.23 -8.59 19.97
N GLU A 46 -0.94 -8.88 21.05
CA GLU A 46 -2.06 -9.82 21.02
C GLU A 46 -3.11 -9.35 20.00
N GLY A 47 -3.62 -10.26 19.21
CA GLY A 47 -4.59 -9.96 18.16
C GLY A 47 -3.99 -9.49 16.85
N PHE A 48 -2.66 -9.41 16.76
CA PHE A 48 -1.93 -9.05 15.54
C PHE A 48 -1.24 -10.26 14.94
N ASP A 49 -1.08 -10.23 13.63
CA ASP A 49 -0.36 -11.26 12.88
C ASP A 49 0.79 -10.64 12.12
N VAL A 50 1.77 -11.47 11.81
CA VAL A 50 2.87 -11.10 10.91
C VAL A 50 2.58 -11.73 9.55
N ILE A 51 2.54 -10.90 8.52
CA ILE A 51 2.36 -11.35 7.13
C ILE A 51 3.69 -11.11 6.42
N ARG A 52 4.23 -12.16 5.79
CA ARG A 52 5.43 -12.04 4.97
C ARG A 52 5.02 -11.87 3.52
N LEU A 53 5.47 -10.75 2.95
CA LEU A 53 5.21 -10.44 1.56
C LEU A 53 6.52 -10.57 0.77
N PRO A 54 6.46 -11.07 -0.48
CA PRO A 54 7.66 -11.14 -1.30
C PRO A 54 8.16 -9.75 -1.65
N ALA A 55 9.42 -9.63 -1.98
CA ALA A 55 9.97 -8.39 -2.49
C ALA A 55 9.22 -7.99 -3.76
N ALA A 56 8.91 -6.71 -3.88
CA ALA A 56 8.17 -6.18 -5.02
C ALA A 56 8.57 -4.74 -5.28
N GLU A 57 8.35 -4.30 -6.50
CA GLU A 57 8.50 -2.90 -6.87
C GLU A 57 7.14 -2.23 -6.84
N TYR A 58 7.12 -0.95 -6.49
CA TYR A 58 5.89 -0.18 -6.37
C TYR A 58 6.00 1.14 -7.09
N LEU A 59 4.91 1.55 -7.72
CA LEU A 59 4.71 2.92 -8.16
C LEU A 59 3.95 3.67 -7.09
N MET A 60 4.45 4.84 -6.74
CA MET A 60 3.77 5.71 -5.79
C MET A 60 2.97 6.77 -6.55
N PHE A 61 1.68 6.88 -6.22
CA PHE A 61 0.80 7.89 -6.76
C PHE A 61 0.45 8.85 -5.62
N GLN A 62 0.75 10.11 -5.82
CA GLN A 62 0.48 11.14 -4.81
C GLN A 62 -0.38 12.25 -5.42
N GLY A 63 -1.51 12.50 -4.81
CA GLY A 63 -2.42 13.56 -5.23
C GLY A 63 -1.98 14.93 -4.73
N GLU A 64 -2.74 15.94 -5.14
CA GLU A 64 -2.52 17.32 -4.71
C GLU A 64 -2.93 17.50 -3.24
N PRO A 65 -2.33 18.48 -2.53
CA PRO A 65 -2.84 18.86 -1.22
C PRO A 65 -4.32 19.21 -1.29
N PHE A 66 -5.06 18.95 -0.22
CA PHE A 66 -6.50 19.15 -0.19
C PHE A 66 -6.96 19.63 1.18
N GLN A 67 -8.17 20.19 1.23
CA GLN A 67 -8.83 20.54 2.49
C GLN A 67 -9.42 19.27 3.11
N GLU A 68 -9.41 19.16 4.43
CA GLU A 68 -9.86 17.95 5.12
C GLU A 68 -11.30 17.53 4.74
N GLU A 69 -12.18 18.49 4.52
CA GLU A 69 -13.55 18.20 4.10
C GLU A 69 -13.65 17.59 2.70
N ASN A 70 -12.60 17.66 1.90
CA ASN A 70 -12.56 17.15 0.53
C ASN A 70 -11.76 15.87 0.39
N TYR A 71 -11.49 15.17 1.49
CA TYR A 71 -10.61 14.00 1.46
C TYR A 71 -11.12 12.88 0.52
N ALA A 72 -12.43 12.66 0.48
CA ALA A 72 -13.01 11.61 -0.36
C ALA A 72 -12.79 11.90 -1.85
N GLU A 73 -12.95 13.14 -2.26
CA GLU A 73 -12.71 13.57 -3.64
C GLU A 73 -11.23 13.45 -4.00
N ALA A 74 -10.34 13.80 -3.07
CA ALA A 74 -8.90 13.68 -3.27
C ALA A 74 -8.47 12.22 -3.48
N ILE A 75 -9.05 11.28 -2.74
CA ILE A 75 -8.81 9.85 -2.93
C ILE A 75 -9.30 9.39 -4.29
N GLU A 76 -10.51 9.78 -4.67
CA GLU A 76 -11.08 9.37 -5.94
C GLU A 76 -10.30 9.92 -7.13
N ASP A 77 -9.80 11.14 -7.05
CA ASP A 77 -8.97 11.73 -8.11
C ASP A 77 -7.70 10.91 -8.35
N VAL A 78 -7.06 10.43 -7.30
CA VAL A 78 -5.89 9.56 -7.43
C VAL A 78 -6.29 8.21 -8.04
N TRP A 79 -7.40 7.63 -7.60
CA TRP A 79 -7.88 6.36 -8.16
C TRP A 79 -8.16 6.47 -9.66
N GLN A 80 -8.77 7.56 -10.10
CA GLN A 80 -9.01 7.79 -11.53
C GLN A 80 -7.70 7.94 -12.30
N ALA A 81 -6.71 8.62 -11.74
CA ALA A 81 -5.41 8.74 -12.36
C ALA A 81 -4.72 7.38 -12.51
N ILE A 82 -4.83 6.53 -11.49
CA ILE A 82 -4.26 5.17 -11.54
C ILE A 82 -4.94 4.35 -12.64
N GLU A 83 -6.28 4.40 -12.74
CA GLU A 83 -7.03 3.66 -13.76
C GLU A 83 -6.62 4.05 -15.19
N LYS A 84 -6.28 5.31 -15.39
CA LYS A 84 -5.88 5.83 -16.71
C LYS A 84 -4.40 5.64 -17.00
N TYR A 85 -3.60 5.29 -16.01
CA TYR A 85 -2.16 5.17 -16.17
C TYR A 85 -1.82 3.80 -16.76
N ASP A 86 -0.98 3.81 -17.80
CA ASP A 86 -0.44 2.58 -18.38
C ASP A 86 1.01 2.42 -17.95
N PRO A 87 1.32 1.49 -17.03
CA PRO A 87 2.70 1.29 -16.60
C PRO A 87 3.62 0.80 -17.73
N GLY A 88 3.05 0.33 -18.84
CA GLY A 88 3.82 -0.07 -20.01
C GLY A 88 4.67 1.06 -20.58
N VAL A 89 4.27 2.33 -20.41
CA VAL A 89 5.05 3.48 -20.91
C VAL A 89 6.42 3.61 -20.24
N ILE A 90 6.58 3.02 -19.07
CA ILE A 90 7.88 2.97 -18.36
C ILE A 90 8.45 1.56 -18.27
N GLY A 91 7.89 0.62 -19.04
CA GLY A 91 8.41 -0.75 -19.11
C GLY A 91 7.93 -1.67 -18.01
N TYR A 92 6.79 -1.36 -17.39
CA TYR A 92 6.22 -2.15 -16.30
C TYR A 92 4.83 -2.64 -16.62
N GLN A 93 4.34 -3.55 -15.81
CA GLN A 93 2.96 -4.03 -15.82
C GLN A 93 2.46 -4.11 -14.39
N TRP A 94 1.13 -4.06 -14.20
CA TRP A 94 0.57 -4.21 -12.87
C TRP A 94 0.85 -5.60 -12.32
N ASP A 95 1.15 -5.68 -11.02
CA ASP A 95 1.38 -6.93 -10.30
C ASP A 95 0.26 -7.13 -9.28
N ASP A 96 -0.76 -7.89 -9.65
CA ASP A 96 -1.91 -8.18 -8.79
C ASP A 96 -1.65 -9.27 -7.75
N LYS A 97 -0.45 -9.84 -7.74
CA LYS A 97 -0.04 -10.84 -6.74
C LYS A 97 0.49 -10.21 -5.47
N ASN A 98 0.70 -8.91 -5.47
CA ASN A 98 1.15 -8.16 -4.31
C ASN A 98 0.09 -7.14 -3.88
N PRO A 99 0.07 -6.74 -2.59
CA PRO A 99 -0.99 -5.87 -2.09
C PRO A 99 -0.93 -4.45 -2.65
N ARG A 100 -2.09 -3.81 -2.73
CA ARG A 100 -2.19 -2.37 -2.85
C ARG A 100 -1.91 -1.78 -1.46
N ILE A 101 -1.23 -0.66 -1.41
CA ILE A 101 -0.87 0.00 -0.16
C ILE A 101 -1.38 1.43 -0.18
N GLN A 102 -2.02 1.83 0.89
CA GLN A 102 -2.55 3.17 1.07
C GLN A 102 -1.94 3.77 2.33
N LEU A 103 -1.46 5.00 2.23
CA LEU A 103 -1.08 5.79 3.39
C LEU A 103 -2.26 6.68 3.80
N GLU A 104 -2.26 7.12 5.06
CA GLU A 104 -3.31 7.99 5.55
C GLU A 104 -3.40 9.27 4.70
N PRO A 105 -4.59 9.63 4.19
CA PRO A 105 -4.75 10.87 3.45
C PRO A 105 -4.60 12.07 4.40
N LYS A 106 -3.57 12.85 4.15
CA LYS A 106 -3.28 14.06 4.94
C LYS A 106 -3.32 15.27 4.01
N GLY A 107 -4.12 16.27 4.36
CA GLY A 107 -4.38 17.40 3.49
C GLY A 107 -3.12 18.11 2.98
N TYR A 108 -2.10 18.25 3.83
CA TYR A 108 -0.89 18.96 3.45
C TYR A 108 -0.04 18.25 2.40
N ARG A 109 -0.17 16.93 2.28
CA ARG A 109 0.63 16.13 1.34
C ARG A 109 -0.18 15.43 0.25
N GLY A 110 -1.51 15.43 0.37
CA GLY A 110 -2.38 14.71 -0.54
C GLY A 110 -2.56 13.24 -0.15
N TYR A 111 -3.31 12.53 -0.97
CA TYR A 111 -3.50 11.09 -0.82
C TYR A 111 -2.36 10.35 -1.51
N ILE A 112 -1.84 9.32 -0.86
CA ILE A 112 -0.75 8.50 -1.40
C ILE A 112 -1.22 7.05 -1.49
N GLU A 113 -1.11 6.48 -2.68
CA GLU A 113 -1.34 5.06 -2.89
C GLU A 113 -0.18 4.45 -3.65
N LEU A 114 0.22 3.25 -3.25
CA LEU A 114 1.27 2.50 -3.90
C LEU A 114 0.68 1.27 -4.56
N ARG A 115 1.02 1.05 -5.82
CA ARG A 115 0.58 -0.09 -6.60
C ARG A 115 1.77 -0.92 -7.03
N ALA A 116 1.68 -2.21 -6.78
CA ALA A 116 2.74 -3.14 -7.16
C ALA A 116 2.86 -3.27 -8.67
N VAL A 117 4.08 -3.30 -9.14
CA VAL A 117 4.42 -3.49 -10.55
C VAL A 117 5.55 -4.48 -10.69
N ARG A 118 5.70 -5.03 -11.89
CA ARG A 118 6.86 -5.85 -12.28
C ARG A 118 7.30 -5.44 -13.67
N LYS A 119 8.57 -5.61 -13.94
CA LYS A 119 9.10 -5.28 -15.27
C LYS A 119 8.45 -6.14 -16.34
N LEU A 120 8.17 -5.54 -17.48
CA LEU A 120 7.77 -6.31 -18.66
C LEU A 120 8.89 -7.27 -19.03
N ALA A 121 8.53 -8.48 -19.46
CA ALA A 121 9.51 -9.44 -19.92
C ALA A 121 10.23 -8.85 -21.15
N SER A 122 11.58 -8.86 -21.11
CA SER A 122 12.33 -8.44 -22.28
C SER A 122 12.21 -9.51 -23.36
N GLU A 123 11.91 -9.07 -24.58
CA GLU A 123 11.99 -9.96 -25.71
C GLU A 123 13.47 -10.19 -26.03
N ALA A 124 13.87 -11.44 -25.91
CA ALA A 124 15.24 -11.81 -26.22
C ALA A 124 15.43 -11.96 -27.72
#